data_6c76f281820d617945c612eba56bd443
#
_entry.id   6c76f281820d617945c612eba56bd443
#
_cell.length_a   1.000
_cell.length_b   1.000
_cell.length_c   1.000
_cell.angle_alpha   90.00
_cell.angle_beta   90.00
_cell.angle_gamma   90.00
#
_symmetry.space_group_name_H-M   'P 1'
#
loop_
_entity.id
_entity.type
_entity.pdbx_description
1 polymer ?
#
loop_
_entity_poly.entity_id
_entity_poly.type
_entity_poly.pdbx_seq_one_letter_code
_entity_poly.pdbx_strand_id
1 'polypeptide(L)'
;MKNISVKWIICIIIILGNFLGMLDSTTVQLALYPISQGLKITLTQVQWVIISYMLVMTVFLPFFGKIGDLFPKNKVYATGFFTFALGATMCTLSPNFGLLIFSRCIEALGASIMMANGPAVIATLFHGKNRGKALGINGSLVAIGGMLGPAVGGIMINYFGWRTIFIPSIPVSVICGYLAFKMVPTYIRRKEFKFDYKGFLYFGISLLSLLLAISQGHSWGWKSLQIGLLGILTLLFGGLFYFRDKKISYPMINFKMFKIKPFTFGNIAVMTSYMTMFTNAILLPLFLQGILKYDAFTTGLLILPYSVASATVAPFAGAYSGIHGSKILTRIGPSIYIFALLIFTTFGLKTQMWQVVVASIIMGIGNGLFQSPSNNAIITSVKTNELGVASGILSLSRNLGNILGVAITITLFESFRNHFMANGEQTAFLQAYHTTMCVGILFGIICLSCAIIAYKDYKNS
;
A
#
# COMPACT_ATOMS: atom_id res chain seq x y z
N MET A 1 -25.45 24.17 -10.96
CA MET A 1 -25.58 22.75 -11.23
C MET A 1 -24.48 22.17 -12.12
N LYS A 2 -24.06 22.82 -13.23
CA LYS A 2 -22.94 22.33 -14.09
C LYS A 2 -21.62 22.11 -13.35
N ASN A 3 -21.31 22.89 -12.32
CA ASN A 3 -20.04 22.76 -11.59
C ASN A 3 -19.91 21.52 -10.68
N ILE A 4 -21.02 20.92 -10.23
CA ILE A 4 -20.97 19.74 -9.35
C ILE A 4 -20.67 18.48 -10.17
N SER A 5 -21.27 18.33 -11.35
CA SER A 5 -21.01 17.17 -12.23
C SER A 5 -19.54 17.11 -12.69
N VAL A 6 -18.93 18.24 -13.02
CA VAL A 6 -17.52 18.32 -13.42
C VAL A 6 -16.58 17.92 -12.29
N LYS A 7 -16.84 18.34 -11.05
CA LYS A 7 -16.05 17.95 -9.88
C LYS A 7 -16.06 16.44 -9.65
N TRP A 8 -17.22 15.79 -9.85
CA TRP A 8 -17.33 14.34 -9.71
C TRP A 8 -16.65 13.59 -10.86
N ILE A 9 -16.67 14.11 -12.09
CA ILE A 9 -15.92 13.53 -13.21
C ILE A 9 -14.42 13.57 -12.91
N ILE A 10 -13.89 14.69 -12.44
CA ILE A 10 -12.48 14.80 -12.03
C ILE A 10 -12.17 13.80 -10.89
N CYS A 11 -13.07 13.68 -9.92
CA CYS A 11 -12.94 12.73 -8.83
C CYS A 11 -12.86 11.28 -9.35
N ILE A 12 -13.70 10.90 -10.31
CA ILE A 12 -13.67 9.57 -10.94
C ILE A 12 -12.34 9.33 -11.65
N ILE A 13 -11.81 10.31 -12.40
CA ILE A 13 -10.50 10.20 -13.05
C ILE A 13 -9.40 9.91 -12.01
N ILE A 14 -9.41 10.63 -10.89
CA ILE A 14 -8.43 10.44 -9.81
C ILE A 14 -8.55 9.04 -9.18
N ILE A 15 -9.77 8.64 -8.90
CA ILE A 15 -10.08 7.33 -8.32
C ILE A 15 -9.63 6.19 -9.24
N LEU A 16 -9.87 6.33 -10.54
CA LEU A 16 -9.41 5.34 -11.55
C LEU A 16 -7.89 5.21 -11.56
N GLY A 17 -7.13 6.30 -11.38
CA GLY A 17 -5.68 6.22 -11.28
C GLY A 17 -5.21 5.40 -10.07
N ASN A 18 -5.79 5.64 -8.91
CA ASN A 18 -5.46 4.89 -7.69
C ASN A 18 -5.94 3.43 -7.77
N PHE A 19 -7.10 3.20 -8.38
CA PHE A 19 -7.65 1.87 -8.64
C PHE A 19 -6.73 1.05 -9.55
N LEU A 20 -6.26 1.64 -10.67
CA LEU A 20 -5.34 0.96 -11.60
C LEU A 20 -4.03 0.57 -10.93
N GLY A 21 -3.42 1.46 -10.15
CA GLY A 21 -2.18 1.15 -9.43
C GLY A 21 -2.34 -0.02 -8.46
N MET A 22 -3.51 -0.12 -7.80
CA MET A 22 -3.79 -1.22 -6.87
C MET A 22 -4.15 -2.51 -7.60
N LEU A 23 -4.96 -2.43 -8.65
CA LEU A 23 -5.31 -3.57 -9.50
C LEU A 23 -4.06 -4.22 -10.08
N ASP A 24 -3.17 -3.41 -10.69
CA ASP A 24 -1.91 -3.87 -11.26
C ASP A 24 -1.04 -4.58 -10.21
N SER A 25 -0.83 -3.95 -9.07
CA SER A 25 -0.01 -4.52 -8.00
C SER A 25 -0.49 -5.90 -7.54
N THR A 26 -1.80 -6.11 -7.42
CA THR A 26 -2.39 -7.38 -6.96
C THR A 26 -2.49 -8.42 -8.08
N THR A 27 -2.69 -8.01 -9.31
CA THR A 27 -2.66 -8.88 -10.49
C THR A 27 -1.29 -9.50 -10.70
N VAL A 28 -0.22 -8.70 -10.57
CA VAL A 28 1.17 -9.16 -10.71
C VAL A 28 1.55 -10.18 -9.63
N GLN A 29 1.01 -10.08 -8.41
CA GLN A 29 1.25 -11.08 -7.36
C GLN A 29 0.83 -12.50 -7.81
N LEU A 30 -0.31 -12.61 -8.50
CA LEU A 30 -0.76 -13.90 -9.04
C LEU A 30 0.08 -14.38 -10.23
N ALA A 31 0.67 -13.45 -10.98
CA ALA A 31 1.45 -13.74 -12.18
C ALA A 31 2.89 -14.21 -11.90
N LEU A 32 3.37 -14.17 -10.65
CA LEU A 32 4.77 -14.50 -10.33
C LEU A 32 5.20 -15.88 -10.84
N TYR A 33 4.39 -16.91 -10.60
CA TYR A 33 4.70 -18.24 -11.08
C TYR A 33 4.70 -18.35 -12.60
N PRO A 34 3.65 -17.91 -13.32
CA PRO A 34 3.66 -17.85 -14.79
C PRO A 34 4.81 -17.03 -15.39
N ILE A 35 5.19 -15.91 -14.77
CA ILE A 35 6.35 -15.10 -15.20
C ILE A 35 7.65 -15.90 -15.05
N SER A 36 7.83 -16.57 -13.90
CA SER A 36 9.03 -17.37 -13.66
C SER A 36 9.22 -18.49 -14.70
N GLN A 37 8.14 -19.16 -15.03
CA GLN A 37 8.14 -20.20 -16.08
C GLN A 37 8.39 -19.62 -17.47
N GLY A 38 7.70 -18.53 -17.83
CA GLY A 38 7.78 -17.89 -19.13
C GLY A 38 9.14 -17.27 -19.43
N LEU A 39 9.83 -16.74 -18.41
CA LEU A 39 11.17 -16.15 -18.54
C LEU A 39 12.30 -17.10 -18.11
N LYS A 40 11.98 -18.33 -17.65
CA LYS A 40 12.94 -19.35 -17.17
C LYS A 40 13.84 -18.82 -16.06
N ILE A 41 13.25 -18.11 -15.08
CA ILE A 41 13.94 -17.52 -13.93
C ILE A 41 13.48 -18.17 -12.62
N THR A 42 14.28 -18.03 -11.56
CA THR A 42 13.93 -18.55 -10.23
C THR A 42 12.81 -17.76 -9.56
N LEU A 43 12.11 -18.37 -8.60
CA LEU A 43 11.10 -17.68 -7.79
C LEU A 43 11.69 -16.51 -6.98
N THR A 44 12.95 -16.63 -6.56
CA THR A 44 13.69 -15.56 -5.89
C THR A 44 13.94 -14.36 -6.82
N GLN A 45 14.22 -14.63 -8.10
CA GLN A 45 14.38 -13.55 -9.08
C GLN A 45 13.05 -12.88 -9.42
N VAL A 46 11.97 -13.64 -9.64
CA VAL A 46 10.69 -13.09 -10.06
C VAL A 46 10.06 -12.16 -9.02
N GLN A 47 10.34 -12.34 -7.74
CA GLN A 47 9.89 -11.43 -6.68
C GLN A 47 10.30 -9.97 -6.92
N TRP A 48 11.43 -9.76 -7.63
CA TRP A 48 11.90 -8.42 -7.98
C TRP A 48 10.91 -7.65 -8.87
N VAL A 49 10.02 -8.33 -9.59
CA VAL A 49 8.95 -7.68 -10.37
C VAL A 49 8.01 -6.88 -9.46
N ILE A 50 7.74 -7.36 -8.24
CA ILE A 50 6.94 -6.65 -7.24
C ILE A 50 7.83 -5.69 -6.43
N ILE A 51 8.98 -6.16 -5.98
CA ILE A 51 9.87 -5.41 -5.08
C ILE A 51 10.34 -4.12 -5.76
N SER A 52 10.79 -4.16 -7.02
CA SER A 52 11.26 -2.97 -7.74
C SER A 52 10.16 -1.92 -7.88
N TYR A 53 8.94 -2.33 -8.20
CA TYR A 53 7.78 -1.44 -8.26
C TYR A 53 7.50 -0.78 -6.91
N MET A 54 7.42 -1.57 -5.83
CA MET A 54 7.16 -1.04 -4.49
C MET A 54 8.27 -0.13 -3.99
N LEU A 55 9.54 -0.47 -4.25
CA LEU A 55 10.69 0.36 -3.87
C LEU A 55 10.66 1.73 -4.55
N VAL A 56 10.54 1.73 -5.88
CA VAL A 56 10.49 2.97 -6.65
C VAL A 56 9.29 3.81 -6.22
N MET A 57 8.10 3.19 -6.13
CA MET A 57 6.91 3.89 -5.69
C MET A 57 7.09 4.54 -4.31
N THR A 58 7.66 3.80 -3.35
CA THR A 58 7.82 4.27 -1.98
C THR A 58 8.82 5.42 -1.87
N VAL A 59 9.95 5.34 -2.59
CA VAL A 59 10.98 6.40 -2.61
C VAL A 59 10.45 7.68 -3.24
N PHE A 60 9.70 7.57 -4.34
CA PHE A 60 9.25 8.73 -5.11
C PHE A 60 7.92 9.32 -4.65
N LEU A 61 7.14 8.64 -3.80
CA LEU A 61 5.88 9.18 -3.27
C LEU A 61 6.00 10.56 -2.61
N PRO A 62 6.93 10.81 -1.65
CA PRO A 62 7.07 12.12 -1.04
C PRO A 62 7.59 13.18 -2.04
N PHE A 63 8.43 12.78 -2.98
CA PHE A 63 8.94 13.65 -4.04
C PHE A 63 7.82 14.16 -4.94
N PHE A 64 7.00 13.26 -5.47
CA PHE A 64 5.89 13.67 -6.35
C PHE A 64 4.75 14.35 -5.60
N GLY A 65 4.60 14.11 -4.30
CA GLY A 65 3.72 14.91 -3.45
C GLY A 65 4.14 16.40 -3.44
N LYS A 66 5.45 16.65 -3.27
CA LYS A 66 6.00 18.01 -3.31
C LYS A 66 5.92 18.64 -4.71
N ILE A 67 6.22 17.86 -5.75
CA ILE A 67 6.09 18.29 -7.16
C ILE A 67 4.66 18.72 -7.46
N GLY A 68 3.66 17.98 -6.98
CA GLY A 68 2.25 18.33 -7.17
C GLY A 68 1.80 19.62 -6.49
N ASP A 69 2.55 20.09 -5.49
CA ASP A 69 2.28 21.39 -4.86
C ASP A 69 2.96 22.55 -5.59
N LEU A 70 3.98 22.29 -6.42
CA LEU A 70 4.78 23.28 -7.13
C LEU A 70 4.34 23.49 -8.58
N PHE A 71 3.88 22.43 -9.24
CA PHE A 71 3.52 22.45 -10.66
C PHE A 71 1.99 22.41 -10.85
N PRO A 72 1.50 22.81 -12.05
CA PRO A 72 0.08 22.71 -12.40
C PRO A 72 -0.43 21.28 -12.23
N LYS A 73 -1.40 21.08 -11.34
CA LYS A 73 -1.90 19.75 -10.96
C LYS A 73 -2.38 18.91 -12.13
N ASN A 74 -3.00 19.56 -13.14
CA ASN A 74 -3.44 18.88 -14.37
C ASN A 74 -2.27 18.25 -15.13
N LYS A 75 -1.15 18.98 -15.27
CA LYS A 75 0.05 18.47 -15.96
C LYS A 75 0.68 17.32 -15.18
N VAL A 76 0.90 17.53 -13.86
CA VAL A 76 1.49 16.49 -13.00
C VAL A 76 0.66 15.21 -13.03
N TYR A 77 -0.66 15.32 -12.89
CA TYR A 77 -1.53 14.15 -12.88
C TYR A 77 -1.58 13.43 -14.22
N ALA A 78 -1.67 14.19 -15.32
CA ALA A 78 -1.62 13.66 -16.68
C ALA A 78 -0.29 12.95 -16.98
N THR A 79 0.83 13.55 -16.57
CA THR A 79 2.17 12.91 -16.69
C THR A 79 2.20 11.57 -15.94
N GLY A 80 1.60 11.50 -14.74
CA GLY A 80 1.50 10.24 -13.99
C GLY A 80 0.80 9.14 -14.78
N PHE A 81 -0.34 9.43 -15.38
CA PHE A 81 -1.06 8.47 -16.22
C PHE A 81 -0.28 8.05 -17.46
N PHE A 82 0.34 8.99 -18.20
CA PHE A 82 1.11 8.66 -19.38
C PHE A 82 2.37 7.86 -19.06
N THR A 83 3.06 8.18 -17.95
CA THR A 83 4.22 7.40 -17.49
C THR A 83 3.80 5.99 -17.07
N PHE A 84 2.65 5.83 -16.40
CA PHE A 84 2.09 4.53 -16.04
C PHE A 84 1.75 3.71 -17.30
N ALA A 85 1.05 4.31 -18.27
CA ALA A 85 0.72 3.66 -19.55
C ALA A 85 1.98 3.23 -20.32
N LEU A 86 3.02 4.07 -20.35
CA LEU A 86 4.30 3.74 -20.98
C LEU A 86 4.94 2.53 -20.29
N GLY A 87 5.02 2.53 -18.96
CA GLY A 87 5.55 1.41 -18.17
C GLY A 87 4.79 0.11 -18.42
N ALA A 88 3.45 0.15 -18.38
CA ALA A 88 2.58 -1.00 -18.66
C ALA A 88 2.77 -1.54 -20.09
N THR A 89 2.89 -0.65 -21.09
CA THR A 89 3.19 -1.04 -22.47
C THR A 89 4.54 -1.75 -22.57
N MET A 90 5.57 -1.19 -21.94
CA MET A 90 6.89 -1.81 -21.90
C MET A 90 6.89 -3.14 -21.16
N CYS A 91 6.11 -3.31 -20.07
CA CYS A 91 5.93 -4.58 -19.37
C CYS A 91 5.32 -5.64 -20.30
N THR A 92 4.27 -5.28 -21.03
CA THR A 92 3.61 -6.17 -22.02
C THR A 92 4.57 -6.65 -23.08
N LEU A 93 5.44 -5.77 -23.58
CA LEU A 93 6.39 -6.03 -24.67
C LEU A 93 7.73 -6.60 -24.18
N SER A 94 7.92 -6.81 -22.87
CA SER A 94 9.21 -7.20 -22.32
C SER A 94 9.63 -8.62 -22.75
N PRO A 95 10.78 -8.79 -23.47
CA PRO A 95 11.28 -10.08 -23.90
C PRO A 95 12.09 -10.79 -22.82
N ASN A 96 12.64 -10.06 -21.86
CA ASN A 96 13.53 -10.59 -20.83
C ASN A 96 13.27 -9.94 -19.45
N PHE A 97 13.84 -10.57 -18.43
CA PHE A 97 13.66 -10.14 -17.04
C PHE A 97 14.18 -8.72 -16.76
N GLY A 98 15.34 -8.34 -17.30
CA GLY A 98 15.93 -7.01 -17.08
C GLY A 98 15.04 -5.88 -17.59
N LEU A 99 14.49 -6.04 -18.81
CA LEU A 99 13.56 -5.05 -19.35
C LEU A 99 12.24 -5.02 -18.57
N LEU A 100 11.75 -6.17 -18.10
CA LEU A 100 10.55 -6.23 -17.26
C LEU A 100 10.74 -5.43 -15.96
N ILE A 101 11.87 -5.60 -15.26
CA ILE A 101 12.19 -4.83 -14.04
C ILE A 101 12.29 -3.34 -14.33
N PHE A 102 12.99 -2.95 -15.40
CA PHE A 102 13.09 -1.55 -15.81
C PHE A 102 11.71 -0.95 -16.12
N SER A 103 10.86 -1.69 -16.83
CA SER A 103 9.49 -1.29 -17.16
C SER A 103 8.64 -1.11 -15.90
N ARG A 104 8.79 -2.01 -14.92
CA ARG A 104 8.13 -1.91 -13.61
C ARG A 104 8.57 -0.65 -12.84
N CYS A 105 9.85 -0.25 -12.95
CA CYS A 105 10.30 1.00 -12.34
C CYS A 105 9.62 2.22 -12.99
N ILE A 106 9.48 2.25 -14.33
CA ILE A 106 8.78 3.33 -15.03
C ILE A 106 7.30 3.38 -14.63
N GLU A 107 6.64 2.24 -14.60
CA GLU A 107 5.24 2.13 -14.19
C GLU A 107 5.03 2.60 -12.74
N ALA A 108 5.94 2.24 -11.83
CA ALA A 108 5.94 2.70 -10.44
C ALA A 108 6.10 4.21 -10.30
N LEU A 109 6.89 4.87 -11.16
CA LEU A 109 6.97 6.34 -11.20
C LEU A 109 5.61 6.95 -11.54
N GLY A 110 4.91 6.41 -12.55
CA GLY A 110 3.55 6.84 -12.90
C GLY A 110 2.57 6.68 -11.74
N ALA A 111 2.55 5.50 -11.12
CA ALA A 111 1.72 5.20 -9.96
C ALA A 111 2.01 6.13 -8.78
N SER A 112 3.28 6.41 -8.48
CA SER A 112 3.67 7.30 -7.39
C SER A 112 3.20 8.74 -7.61
N ILE A 113 3.23 9.25 -8.84
CA ILE A 113 2.67 10.57 -9.20
C ILE A 113 1.17 10.60 -8.91
N MET A 114 0.41 9.60 -9.36
CA MET A 114 -1.04 9.53 -9.17
C MET A 114 -1.41 9.38 -7.69
N MET A 115 -0.78 8.46 -6.97
CA MET A 115 -1.10 8.18 -5.56
C MET A 115 -0.70 9.33 -4.62
N ALA A 116 0.42 10.00 -4.87
CA ALA A 116 0.85 11.14 -4.06
C ALA A 116 -0.08 12.33 -4.19
N ASN A 117 -0.63 12.56 -5.38
CA ASN A 117 -1.40 13.77 -5.69
C ASN A 117 -2.92 13.58 -5.65
N GLY A 118 -3.43 12.36 -5.80
CA GLY A 118 -4.86 12.07 -5.88
C GLY A 118 -5.67 12.61 -4.70
N PRO A 119 -5.34 12.22 -3.45
CA PRO A 119 -6.05 12.71 -2.27
C PRO A 119 -5.99 14.23 -2.11
N ALA A 120 -4.87 14.87 -2.49
CA ALA A 120 -4.72 16.31 -2.43
C ALA A 120 -5.63 17.03 -3.43
N VAL A 121 -5.78 16.53 -4.65
CA VAL A 121 -6.70 17.08 -5.66
C VAL A 121 -8.14 16.92 -5.19
N ILE A 122 -8.54 15.76 -4.69
CA ILE A 122 -9.89 15.54 -4.12
C ILE A 122 -10.16 16.55 -2.99
N ALA A 123 -9.19 16.74 -2.11
CA ALA A 123 -9.32 17.65 -0.98
C ALA A 123 -9.46 19.13 -1.38
N THR A 124 -8.93 19.53 -2.55
CA THR A 124 -9.10 20.90 -3.07
C THR A 124 -10.43 21.10 -3.81
N LEU A 125 -10.99 20.04 -4.40
CA LEU A 125 -12.25 20.10 -5.14
C LEU A 125 -13.48 20.09 -4.24
N PHE A 126 -13.40 19.35 -3.14
CA PHE A 126 -14.53 19.13 -2.23
C PHE A 126 -14.23 19.69 -0.83
N HIS A 127 -15.27 20.24 -0.18
CA HIS A 127 -15.21 20.78 1.17
C HIS A 127 -16.27 20.12 2.06
N GLY A 128 -16.05 20.11 3.36
CA GLY A 128 -16.98 19.59 4.36
C GLY A 128 -17.38 18.13 4.11
N LYS A 129 -18.66 17.84 4.20
CA LYS A 129 -19.26 16.49 4.09
C LYS A 129 -18.92 15.78 2.76
N ASN A 130 -18.87 16.54 1.65
CA ASN A 130 -18.58 16.00 0.32
C ASN A 130 -17.11 15.57 0.17
N ARG A 131 -16.18 16.19 0.90
CA ARG A 131 -14.76 15.77 0.93
C ARG A 131 -14.61 14.39 1.55
N GLY A 132 -15.26 14.15 2.72
CA GLY A 132 -15.25 12.84 3.37
C GLY A 132 -15.83 11.75 2.47
N LYS A 133 -16.97 12.04 1.79
CA LYS A 133 -17.60 11.15 0.83
C LYS A 133 -16.67 10.82 -0.34
N ALA A 134 -16.04 11.81 -0.97
CA ALA A 134 -15.14 11.61 -2.10
C ALA A 134 -13.88 10.82 -1.72
N LEU A 135 -13.27 11.11 -0.56
CA LEU A 135 -12.13 10.34 -0.04
C LEU A 135 -12.53 8.91 0.37
N GLY A 136 -13.73 8.74 0.92
CA GLY A 136 -14.28 7.41 1.24
C GLY A 136 -14.48 6.56 -0.02
N ILE A 137 -15.08 7.12 -1.08
CA ILE A 137 -15.25 6.45 -2.38
C ILE A 137 -13.86 6.09 -2.97
N ASN A 138 -12.88 7.00 -2.90
CA ASN A 138 -11.52 6.71 -3.34
C ASN A 138 -10.93 5.50 -2.58
N GLY A 139 -11.05 5.47 -1.26
CA GLY A 139 -10.57 4.35 -0.45
C GLY A 139 -11.28 3.03 -0.78
N SER A 140 -12.60 3.06 -0.98
CA SER A 140 -13.38 1.88 -1.36
C SER A 140 -12.98 1.31 -2.72
N LEU A 141 -12.78 2.19 -3.72
CA LEU A 141 -12.40 1.74 -5.07
C LEU A 141 -10.96 1.26 -5.14
N VAL A 142 -10.05 1.81 -4.32
CA VAL A 142 -8.70 1.23 -4.13
C VAL A 142 -8.79 -0.19 -3.56
N ALA A 143 -9.66 -0.41 -2.56
CA ALA A 143 -9.87 -1.75 -2.00
C ALA A 143 -10.48 -2.71 -3.04
N ILE A 144 -11.45 -2.25 -3.83
CA ILE A 144 -12.05 -3.04 -4.94
C ILE A 144 -10.99 -3.36 -6.01
N GLY A 145 -10.07 -2.45 -6.31
CA GLY A 145 -8.95 -2.71 -7.23
C GLY A 145 -8.07 -3.85 -6.74
N GLY A 146 -7.72 -3.82 -5.45
CA GLY A 146 -6.97 -4.92 -4.81
C GLY A 146 -7.69 -6.27 -4.84
N MET A 147 -9.01 -6.24 -4.78
CA MET A 147 -9.88 -7.39 -4.78
C MET A 147 -10.08 -8.01 -6.17
N LEU A 148 -10.23 -7.15 -7.18
CA LEU A 148 -10.45 -7.60 -8.56
C LEU A 148 -9.15 -8.08 -9.23
N GLY A 149 -7.98 -7.67 -8.73
CA GLY A 149 -6.69 -8.03 -9.31
C GLY A 149 -6.49 -9.53 -9.49
N PRO A 150 -6.63 -10.37 -8.47
CA PRO A 150 -6.50 -11.81 -8.61
C PRO A 150 -7.54 -12.43 -9.56
N ALA A 151 -8.78 -11.96 -9.54
CA ALA A 151 -9.83 -12.47 -10.43
C ALA A 151 -9.57 -12.10 -11.90
N VAL A 152 -9.31 -10.83 -12.18
CA VAL A 152 -8.99 -10.34 -13.53
C VAL A 152 -7.67 -10.94 -14.01
N GLY A 153 -6.64 -10.96 -13.15
CA GLY A 153 -5.34 -11.56 -13.46
C GLY A 153 -5.42 -13.04 -13.75
N GLY A 154 -6.18 -13.80 -12.95
CA GLY A 154 -6.37 -15.23 -13.14
C GLY A 154 -6.98 -15.56 -14.50
N ILE A 155 -8.03 -14.84 -14.90
CA ILE A 155 -8.66 -14.99 -16.22
C ILE A 155 -7.65 -14.65 -17.33
N MET A 156 -6.98 -13.50 -17.23
CA MET A 156 -6.05 -13.06 -18.27
C MET A 156 -4.85 -13.99 -18.42
N ILE A 157 -4.27 -14.44 -17.32
CA ILE A 157 -3.13 -15.36 -17.32
C ILE A 157 -3.52 -16.69 -17.96
N ASN A 158 -4.67 -17.22 -17.59
CA ASN A 158 -5.11 -18.54 -18.04
C ASN A 158 -5.41 -18.59 -19.56
N TYR A 159 -6.05 -17.55 -20.11
CA TYR A 159 -6.49 -17.54 -21.51
C TYR A 159 -5.49 -16.89 -22.47
N PHE A 160 -4.72 -15.88 -22.00
CA PHE A 160 -3.91 -15.04 -22.87
C PHE A 160 -2.43 -14.95 -22.46
N GLY A 161 -2.07 -15.54 -21.32
CA GLY A 161 -0.72 -15.53 -20.79
C GLY A 161 -0.40 -14.29 -19.94
N TRP A 162 0.68 -14.36 -19.16
CA TRP A 162 1.02 -13.39 -18.11
C TRP A 162 1.27 -11.95 -18.61
N ARG A 163 1.72 -11.78 -19.86
CA ARG A 163 1.98 -10.43 -20.42
C ARG A 163 0.73 -9.59 -20.57
N THR A 164 -0.42 -10.23 -20.74
CA THR A 164 -1.69 -9.53 -20.99
C THR A 164 -2.26 -8.83 -19.76
N ILE A 165 -1.78 -9.17 -18.55
CA ILE A 165 -2.24 -8.52 -17.32
C ILE A 165 -2.02 -6.99 -17.31
N PHE A 166 -1.03 -6.51 -18.05
CA PHE A 166 -0.72 -5.08 -18.16
C PHE A 166 -1.58 -4.33 -19.19
N ILE A 167 -2.19 -5.06 -20.16
CA ILE A 167 -2.93 -4.46 -21.28
C ILE A 167 -4.12 -3.60 -20.85
N PRO A 168 -5.00 -4.01 -19.92
CA PRO A 168 -6.18 -3.22 -19.55
C PRO A 168 -5.85 -1.84 -18.98
N SER A 169 -4.72 -1.72 -18.30
CA SER A 169 -4.30 -0.46 -17.70
C SER A 169 -3.85 0.58 -18.75
N ILE A 170 -3.41 0.16 -19.93
CA ILE A 170 -2.89 1.04 -20.99
C ILE A 170 -3.98 2.00 -21.52
N PRO A 171 -5.08 1.51 -22.12
CA PRO A 171 -6.10 2.41 -22.66
C PRO A 171 -6.77 3.27 -21.60
N VAL A 172 -7.02 2.70 -20.41
CA VAL A 172 -7.62 3.45 -19.32
C VAL A 172 -6.70 4.59 -18.86
N SER A 173 -5.40 4.33 -18.74
CA SER A 173 -4.44 5.37 -18.35
C SER A 173 -4.28 6.44 -19.43
N VAL A 174 -4.27 6.09 -20.72
CA VAL A 174 -4.17 7.08 -21.80
C VAL A 174 -5.40 7.99 -21.81
N ILE A 175 -6.61 7.41 -21.72
CA ILE A 175 -7.87 8.17 -21.69
C ILE A 175 -7.93 9.06 -20.44
N CYS A 176 -7.64 8.51 -19.25
CA CYS A 176 -7.65 9.27 -18.01
C CYS A 176 -6.57 10.36 -17.98
N GLY A 177 -5.40 10.12 -18.56
CA GLY A 177 -4.34 11.11 -18.73
C GLY A 177 -4.76 12.31 -19.58
N TYR A 178 -5.40 12.05 -20.71
CA TYR A 178 -5.97 13.09 -21.57
C TYR A 178 -7.07 13.90 -20.87
N LEU A 179 -7.99 13.20 -20.21
CA LEU A 179 -9.06 13.85 -19.45
C LEU A 179 -8.52 14.64 -18.25
N ALA A 180 -7.52 14.13 -17.55
CA ALA A 180 -6.86 14.83 -16.46
C ALA A 180 -6.20 16.12 -16.94
N PHE A 181 -5.51 16.08 -18.07
CA PHE A 181 -4.90 17.27 -18.68
C PHE A 181 -5.92 18.37 -18.99
N LYS A 182 -7.11 18.00 -19.50
CA LYS A 182 -8.16 18.95 -19.89
C LYS A 182 -9.03 19.44 -18.71
N MET A 183 -9.33 18.57 -17.75
CA MET A 183 -10.40 18.81 -16.79
C MET A 183 -9.90 19.16 -15.38
N VAL A 184 -8.72 18.66 -14.97
CA VAL A 184 -8.18 18.97 -13.64
C VAL A 184 -7.80 20.46 -13.58
N PRO A 185 -8.28 21.20 -12.56
CA PRO A 185 -8.02 22.63 -12.47
C PRO A 185 -6.53 22.95 -12.32
N THR A 186 -6.08 23.94 -13.06
CA THR A 186 -4.71 24.49 -13.00
C THR A 186 -4.58 25.42 -11.79
N TYR A 187 -4.52 24.89 -10.58
CA TYR A 187 -4.15 25.69 -9.42
C TYR A 187 -2.62 25.82 -9.37
N ILE A 188 -2.12 26.98 -9.77
CA ILE A 188 -0.70 27.34 -9.58
C ILE A 188 -0.63 28.17 -8.29
N ARG A 189 -0.12 27.58 -7.21
CA ARG A 189 0.39 28.37 -6.11
C ARG A 189 1.74 28.90 -6.56
N ARG A 190 1.79 30.15 -7.04
CA ARG A 190 3.05 30.89 -7.29
C ARG A 190 3.80 31.06 -5.97
N LYS A 191 4.57 30.05 -5.59
CA LYS A 191 5.69 30.17 -4.67
C LYS A 191 6.95 29.96 -5.47
N GLU A 192 8.00 30.74 -5.14
CA GLU A 192 9.33 30.52 -5.69
C GLU A 192 9.67 29.02 -5.64
N PHE A 193 10.16 28.50 -6.75
CA PHE A 193 10.56 27.11 -6.88
C PHE A 193 11.84 26.90 -6.06
N LYS A 194 11.70 26.49 -4.81
CA LYS A 194 12.81 26.08 -3.95
C LYS A 194 12.60 24.63 -3.56
N PHE A 195 13.35 23.73 -4.22
CA PHE A 195 13.31 22.30 -3.99
C PHE A 195 14.64 21.81 -3.45
N ASP A 196 14.60 20.99 -2.39
CA ASP A 196 15.79 20.38 -1.80
C ASP A 196 16.17 19.08 -2.51
N TYR A 197 16.84 19.18 -3.68
CA TYR A 197 17.33 18.02 -4.43
C TYR A 197 18.30 17.14 -3.62
N LYS A 198 19.17 17.74 -2.80
CA LYS A 198 20.11 16.97 -1.99
C LYS A 198 19.39 16.23 -0.86
N GLY A 199 18.42 16.89 -0.20
CA GLY A 199 17.59 16.22 0.81
C GLY A 199 16.80 15.05 0.23
N PHE A 200 16.22 15.22 -0.96
CA PHE A 200 15.56 14.12 -1.67
C PHE A 200 16.51 12.96 -1.96
N LEU A 201 17.71 13.25 -2.46
CA LEU A 201 18.70 12.22 -2.76
C LEU A 201 19.10 11.44 -1.48
N TYR A 202 19.37 12.17 -0.39
CA TYR A 202 19.73 11.54 0.90
C TYR A 202 18.58 10.69 1.43
N PHE A 203 17.36 11.20 1.42
CA PHE A 203 16.17 10.44 1.81
C PHE A 203 15.98 9.20 0.94
N GLY A 204 16.09 9.36 -0.39
CA GLY A 204 15.92 8.26 -1.35
C GLY A 204 16.97 7.16 -1.16
N ILE A 205 18.24 7.49 -1.00
CA ILE A 205 19.31 6.51 -0.77
C ILE A 205 19.10 5.80 0.58
N SER A 206 18.81 6.56 1.64
CA SER A 206 18.54 5.98 2.97
C SER A 206 17.37 5.01 2.94
N LEU A 207 16.25 5.41 2.34
CA LEU A 207 15.05 4.60 2.28
C LEU A 207 15.24 3.37 1.37
N LEU A 208 15.87 3.54 0.20
CA LEU A 208 16.17 2.45 -0.72
C LEU A 208 17.08 1.42 -0.05
N SER A 209 18.17 1.86 0.61
CA SER A 209 19.10 0.98 1.31
C SER A 209 18.40 0.21 2.45
N LEU A 210 17.53 0.89 3.22
CA LEU A 210 16.74 0.25 4.29
C LEU A 210 15.84 -0.85 3.73
N LEU A 211 15.06 -0.52 2.68
CA LEU A 211 14.12 -1.45 2.10
C LEU A 211 14.80 -2.64 1.41
N LEU A 212 15.94 -2.40 0.74
CA LEU A 212 16.77 -3.47 0.18
C LEU A 212 17.34 -4.37 1.27
N ALA A 213 17.85 -3.81 2.36
CA ALA A 213 18.37 -4.59 3.48
C ALA A 213 17.29 -5.51 4.07
N ILE A 214 16.08 -4.99 4.28
CA ILE A 214 14.97 -5.77 4.81
C ILE A 214 14.51 -6.84 3.82
N SER A 215 14.36 -6.48 2.54
CA SER A 215 13.88 -7.39 1.49
C SER A 215 14.88 -8.53 1.19
N GLN A 216 16.18 -8.25 1.27
CA GLN A 216 17.23 -9.22 0.92
C GLN A 216 17.91 -9.86 2.14
N GLY A 217 17.56 -9.44 3.35
CA GLY A 217 18.19 -9.91 4.58
C GLY A 217 18.17 -11.44 4.74
N HIS A 218 17.06 -12.08 4.34
CA HIS A 218 16.95 -13.54 4.35
C HIS A 218 17.81 -14.20 3.26
N SER A 219 17.74 -13.68 2.02
CA SER A 219 18.43 -14.27 0.85
C SER A 219 19.94 -14.12 0.92
N TRP A 220 20.44 -12.97 1.37
CA TRP A 220 21.87 -12.67 1.47
C TRP A 220 22.47 -13.04 2.84
N GLY A 221 21.57 -13.31 3.81
CA GLY A 221 21.94 -13.53 5.21
C GLY A 221 22.11 -12.22 5.98
N TRP A 222 21.42 -12.12 7.13
CA TRP A 222 21.42 -10.91 7.99
C TRP A 222 22.81 -10.48 8.47
N LYS A 223 23.80 -11.39 8.49
CA LYS A 223 25.19 -11.13 8.89
C LYS A 223 26.12 -10.86 7.71
N SER A 224 25.61 -10.78 6.47
CA SER A 224 26.43 -10.55 5.28
C SER A 224 26.98 -9.13 5.25
N LEU A 225 28.14 -8.97 4.60
CA LEU A 225 28.76 -7.65 4.38
C LEU A 225 27.83 -6.71 3.61
N GLN A 226 27.06 -7.22 2.65
CA GLN A 226 26.11 -6.48 1.85
C GLN A 226 25.02 -5.85 2.71
N ILE A 227 24.44 -6.61 3.64
CA ILE A 227 23.42 -6.09 4.57
C ILE A 227 24.04 -5.07 5.53
N GLY A 228 25.25 -5.33 6.01
CA GLY A 228 26.01 -4.36 6.84
C GLY A 228 26.25 -3.02 6.12
N LEU A 229 26.67 -3.06 4.85
CA LEU A 229 26.86 -1.86 4.02
C LEU A 229 25.55 -1.12 3.80
N LEU A 230 24.45 -1.82 3.49
CA LEU A 230 23.13 -1.20 3.36
C LEU A 230 22.67 -0.56 4.67
N GLY A 231 22.95 -1.16 5.81
CA GLY A 231 22.69 -0.58 7.13
C GLY A 231 23.47 0.72 7.37
N ILE A 232 24.78 0.71 7.05
CA ILE A 232 25.62 1.90 7.13
C ILE A 232 25.11 3.01 6.20
N LEU A 233 24.78 2.70 4.95
CA LEU A 233 24.21 3.67 4.00
C LEU A 233 22.88 4.25 4.52
N THR A 234 22.02 3.40 5.10
CA THR A 234 20.76 3.84 5.70
C THR A 234 20.99 4.87 6.81
N LEU A 235 21.88 4.58 7.74
CA LEU A 235 22.16 5.46 8.88
C LEU A 235 22.89 6.74 8.45
N LEU A 236 23.87 6.62 7.56
CA LEU A 236 24.65 7.76 7.05
C LEU A 236 23.76 8.75 6.30
N PHE A 237 23.02 8.26 5.30
CA PHE A 237 22.18 9.13 4.48
C PHE A 237 20.92 9.60 5.21
N GLY A 238 20.40 8.80 6.12
CA GLY A 238 19.31 9.22 7.03
C GLY A 238 19.76 10.35 7.97
N GLY A 239 20.95 10.23 8.53
CA GLY A 239 21.57 11.30 9.33
C GLY A 239 21.82 12.58 8.52
N LEU A 240 22.41 12.46 7.32
CA LEU A 240 22.63 13.60 6.42
C LEU A 240 21.31 14.28 6.05
N PHE A 241 20.26 13.51 5.76
CA PHE A 241 18.92 14.04 5.49
C PHE A 241 18.37 14.82 6.68
N TYR A 242 18.42 14.24 7.89
CA TYR A 242 17.90 14.86 9.11
C TYR A 242 18.61 16.18 9.46
N PHE A 243 19.96 16.20 9.41
CA PHE A 243 20.73 17.41 9.70
C PHE A 243 20.54 18.51 8.64
N ARG A 244 20.38 18.09 7.38
CA ARG A 244 20.12 19.01 6.29
C ARG A 244 18.73 19.63 6.38
N ASP A 245 17.71 18.81 6.61
CA ASP A 245 16.32 19.22 6.67
C ASP A 245 16.06 20.25 7.79
N LYS A 246 16.80 20.13 8.90
CA LYS A 246 16.79 21.13 10.00
C LYS A 246 17.35 22.50 9.62
N LYS A 247 18.28 22.57 8.66
CA LYS A 247 19.00 23.81 8.30
C LYS A 247 18.31 24.55 7.14
N ILE A 248 17.47 23.91 6.36
CA ILE A 248 16.85 24.46 5.17
C ILE A 248 15.52 25.14 5.51
N SER A 249 15.30 26.32 4.87
CA SER A 249 14.05 27.09 5.01
C SER A 249 12.84 26.43 4.33
N TYR A 250 13.07 25.46 3.42
CA TYR A 250 12.05 24.76 2.65
C TYR A 250 12.23 23.24 2.75
N PRO A 251 12.07 22.64 3.95
CA PRO A 251 12.30 21.23 4.16
C PRO A 251 11.35 20.37 3.34
N MET A 252 11.84 19.19 2.91
CA MET A 252 11.03 18.19 2.22
C MET A 252 9.98 17.61 3.19
N ILE A 253 10.40 17.32 4.42
CA ILE A 253 9.55 16.80 5.50
C ILE A 253 9.68 17.72 6.70
N ASN A 254 8.60 18.37 7.11
CA ASN A 254 8.61 19.17 8.32
C ASN A 254 8.57 18.26 9.56
N PHE A 255 9.73 18.01 10.17
CA PHE A 255 9.81 17.17 11.39
C PHE A 255 8.98 17.66 12.56
N LYS A 256 8.52 18.93 12.56
CA LYS A 256 7.60 19.43 13.59
C LYS A 256 6.25 18.72 13.56
N MET A 257 5.84 18.16 12.41
CA MET A 257 4.61 17.38 12.28
C MET A 257 4.65 16.13 13.15
N PHE A 258 5.84 15.53 13.35
CA PHE A 258 6.00 14.36 14.20
C PHE A 258 5.87 14.65 15.71
N LYS A 259 5.77 15.92 16.12
CA LYS A 259 5.40 16.30 17.49
C LYS A 259 3.89 16.21 17.74
N ILE A 260 3.09 16.15 16.68
CA ILE A 260 1.63 16.03 16.74
C ILE A 260 1.28 14.56 16.99
N LYS A 261 0.79 14.22 18.19
CA LYS A 261 0.47 12.84 18.59
C LYS A 261 -0.44 12.11 17.57
N PRO A 262 -1.59 12.67 17.13
CA PRO A 262 -2.44 12.04 16.12
C PRO A 262 -1.72 11.75 14.80
N PHE A 263 -0.82 12.63 14.38
CA PHE A 263 -0.05 12.44 13.16
C PHE A 263 0.96 11.28 13.31
N THR A 264 1.79 11.30 14.33
CA THR A 264 2.88 10.33 14.50
C THR A 264 2.35 8.94 14.86
N PHE A 265 1.58 8.84 15.93
CA PHE A 265 1.04 7.55 16.36
C PHE A 265 -0.03 7.04 15.39
N GLY A 266 -0.76 7.92 14.70
CA GLY A 266 -1.66 7.56 13.62
C GLY A 266 -0.93 6.89 12.44
N ASN A 267 0.19 7.47 11.99
CA ASN A 267 1.01 6.88 10.91
C ASN A 267 1.64 5.53 11.32
N ILE A 268 2.12 5.39 12.58
CA ILE A 268 2.62 4.12 13.11
C ILE A 268 1.48 3.09 13.16
N ALA A 269 0.29 3.46 13.62
CA ALA A 269 -0.88 2.59 13.64
C ALA A 269 -1.27 2.13 12.22
N VAL A 270 -1.25 3.02 11.23
CA VAL A 270 -1.49 2.65 9.82
C VAL A 270 -0.42 1.69 9.32
N MET A 271 0.86 1.97 9.54
CA MET A 271 1.95 1.09 9.13
C MET A 271 1.79 -0.32 9.71
N THR A 272 1.58 -0.44 11.02
CA THR A 272 1.41 -1.75 11.68
C THR A 272 0.12 -2.45 11.31
N SER A 273 -0.96 -1.72 11.01
CA SER A 273 -2.19 -2.29 10.44
C SER A 273 -1.92 -2.95 9.07
N TYR A 274 -1.15 -2.29 8.20
CA TYR A 274 -0.76 -2.87 6.91
C TYR A 274 0.16 -4.09 7.08
N MET A 275 1.08 -4.08 8.05
CA MET A 275 1.87 -5.28 8.39
C MET A 275 0.96 -6.45 8.78
N THR A 276 -0.03 -6.21 9.64
CA THR A 276 -1.04 -7.21 10.03
C THR A 276 -1.82 -7.78 8.85
N MET A 277 -2.30 -6.90 7.96
CA MET A 277 -3.06 -7.29 6.78
C MET A 277 -2.22 -8.15 5.84
N PHE A 278 -0.98 -7.76 5.57
CA PHE A 278 -0.11 -8.49 4.66
C PHE A 278 0.37 -9.82 5.24
N THR A 279 0.51 -9.93 6.57
CA THR A 279 0.74 -11.23 7.22
C THR A 279 -0.38 -12.22 6.86
N ASN A 280 -1.65 -11.83 7.02
CA ASN A 280 -2.77 -12.69 6.64
C ASN A 280 -2.87 -12.90 5.12
N ALA A 281 -2.66 -11.85 4.32
CA ALA A 281 -2.73 -11.93 2.85
C ALA A 281 -1.72 -12.91 2.23
N ILE A 282 -0.60 -13.16 2.90
CA ILE A 282 0.40 -14.15 2.49
C ILE A 282 0.10 -15.53 3.07
N LEU A 283 -0.14 -15.60 4.37
CA LEU A 283 -0.25 -16.89 5.05
C LEU A 283 -1.56 -17.62 4.73
N LEU A 284 -2.68 -16.92 4.57
CA LEU A 284 -3.96 -17.55 4.29
C LEU A 284 -3.97 -18.30 2.95
N PRO A 285 -3.54 -17.72 1.81
CA PRO A 285 -3.43 -18.47 0.55
C PRO A 285 -2.47 -19.64 0.64
N LEU A 286 -1.33 -19.47 1.32
CA LEU A 286 -0.36 -20.56 1.51
C LEU A 286 -0.97 -21.72 2.30
N PHE A 287 -1.77 -21.43 3.33
CA PHE A 287 -2.47 -22.45 4.10
C PHE A 287 -3.56 -23.15 3.27
N LEU A 288 -4.39 -22.40 2.54
CA LEU A 288 -5.49 -22.96 1.75
C LEU A 288 -4.97 -23.84 0.61
N GLN A 289 -3.91 -23.40 -0.10
CA GLN A 289 -3.34 -24.15 -1.22
C GLN A 289 -2.35 -25.25 -0.74
N GLY A 290 -1.53 -24.93 0.26
CA GLY A 290 -0.47 -25.83 0.75
C GLY A 290 -1.00 -26.97 1.60
N ILE A 291 -1.91 -26.69 2.53
CA ILE A 291 -2.46 -27.67 3.50
C ILE A 291 -3.80 -28.24 3.05
N LEU A 292 -4.77 -27.38 2.75
CA LEU A 292 -6.12 -27.83 2.37
C LEU A 292 -6.22 -28.22 0.89
N LYS A 293 -5.16 -27.97 0.10
CA LYS A 293 -5.06 -28.33 -1.32
C LYS A 293 -6.16 -27.75 -2.21
N TYR A 294 -6.72 -26.57 -1.81
CA TYR A 294 -7.66 -25.87 -2.68
C TYR A 294 -6.92 -25.28 -3.88
N ASP A 295 -7.60 -25.24 -5.02
CA ASP A 295 -7.11 -24.56 -6.21
C ASP A 295 -7.08 -23.03 -6.04
N ALA A 296 -6.39 -22.34 -6.92
CA ALA A 296 -6.23 -20.89 -6.84
C ALA A 296 -7.56 -20.13 -6.97
N PHE A 297 -8.51 -20.65 -7.76
CA PHE A 297 -9.84 -20.05 -7.91
C PHE A 297 -10.64 -20.12 -6.62
N THR A 298 -10.77 -21.31 -6.02
CA THR A 298 -11.45 -21.51 -4.73
C THR A 298 -10.79 -20.69 -3.63
N THR A 299 -9.45 -20.64 -3.59
CA THR A 299 -8.70 -19.79 -2.65
C THR A 299 -9.09 -18.32 -2.81
N GLY A 300 -9.14 -17.83 -4.03
CA GLY A 300 -9.55 -16.45 -4.34
C GLY A 300 -10.98 -16.16 -3.85
N LEU A 301 -11.91 -17.06 -4.10
CA LEU A 301 -13.31 -16.94 -3.63
C LEU A 301 -13.42 -16.90 -2.10
N LEU A 302 -12.59 -17.67 -1.38
CA LEU A 302 -12.60 -17.70 0.08
C LEU A 302 -12.00 -16.45 0.71
N ILE A 303 -11.11 -15.75 0.01
CA ILE A 303 -10.49 -14.48 0.46
C ILE A 303 -11.37 -13.28 0.08
N LEU A 304 -12.14 -13.36 -1.00
CA LEU A 304 -12.99 -12.29 -1.50
C LEU A 304 -13.86 -11.61 -0.43
N PRO A 305 -14.51 -12.35 0.51
CA PRO A 305 -15.36 -11.79 1.55
C PRO A 305 -14.68 -10.74 2.44
N TYR A 306 -13.36 -10.86 2.67
CA TYR A 306 -12.57 -9.83 3.37
C TYR A 306 -12.66 -8.47 2.66
N SER A 307 -12.42 -8.47 1.37
CA SER A 307 -12.39 -7.23 0.58
C SER A 307 -13.79 -6.63 0.43
N VAL A 308 -14.82 -7.46 0.23
CA VAL A 308 -16.21 -7.03 0.17
C VAL A 308 -16.64 -6.38 1.48
N ALA A 309 -16.36 -7.02 2.62
CA ALA A 309 -16.70 -6.49 3.94
C ALA A 309 -15.98 -5.16 4.21
N SER A 310 -14.69 -5.10 3.90
CA SER A 310 -13.88 -3.87 4.07
C SER A 310 -14.40 -2.72 3.19
N ALA A 311 -14.64 -2.98 1.91
CA ALA A 311 -15.14 -1.98 0.96
C ALA A 311 -16.54 -1.46 1.33
N THR A 312 -17.40 -2.32 1.88
CA THR A 312 -18.75 -1.95 2.32
C THR A 312 -18.70 -1.10 3.59
N VAL A 313 -17.89 -1.47 4.57
CA VAL A 313 -17.83 -0.80 5.88
C VAL A 313 -17.10 0.54 5.83
N ALA A 314 -16.04 0.67 5.01
CA ALA A 314 -15.17 1.85 4.99
C ALA A 314 -15.89 3.19 4.70
N PRO A 315 -16.87 3.30 3.77
CA PRO A 315 -17.60 4.55 3.54
C PRO A 315 -18.46 4.97 4.74
N PHE A 316 -19.12 4.00 5.39
CA PHE A 316 -19.94 4.27 6.58
C PHE A 316 -19.08 4.69 7.76
N ALA A 317 -17.94 4.02 7.98
CA ALA A 317 -16.98 4.38 9.01
C ALA A 317 -16.37 5.77 8.76
N GLY A 318 -16.06 6.10 7.51
CA GLY A 318 -15.59 7.43 7.10
C GLY A 318 -16.62 8.52 7.34
N ALA A 319 -17.87 8.30 6.97
CA ALA A 319 -18.97 9.24 7.20
C ALA A 319 -19.22 9.45 8.70
N TYR A 320 -19.26 8.38 9.48
CA TYR A 320 -19.41 8.43 10.93
C TYR A 320 -18.28 9.22 11.59
N SER A 321 -17.02 8.95 11.19
CA SER A 321 -15.86 9.63 11.73
C SER A 321 -15.81 11.13 11.43
N GLY A 322 -16.41 11.55 10.31
CA GLY A 322 -16.54 12.96 9.91
C GLY A 322 -17.53 13.75 10.80
N ILE A 323 -18.44 13.07 11.49
CA ILE A 323 -19.46 13.69 12.36
C ILE A 323 -19.09 13.51 13.84
N HIS A 324 -18.73 12.30 14.25
CA HIS A 324 -18.54 11.92 15.66
C HIS A 324 -17.06 11.78 16.05
N GLY A 325 -16.14 12.00 15.08
CA GLY A 325 -14.71 11.84 15.28
C GLY A 325 -14.22 10.41 15.10
N SER A 326 -12.91 10.27 14.96
CA SER A 326 -12.26 9.00 14.61
C SER A 326 -11.94 8.10 15.81
N LYS A 327 -12.01 8.62 17.04
CA LYS A 327 -11.50 8.00 18.29
C LYS A 327 -12.04 6.59 18.56
N ILE A 328 -13.35 6.38 18.38
CA ILE A 328 -14.01 5.11 18.73
C ILE A 328 -13.67 4.07 17.65
N LEU A 329 -13.86 4.42 16.38
CA LEU A 329 -13.70 3.49 15.27
C LEU A 329 -12.24 3.04 15.09
N THR A 330 -11.27 3.93 15.31
CA THR A 330 -9.85 3.59 15.25
C THR A 330 -9.38 2.64 16.36
N ARG A 331 -10.17 2.44 17.41
CA ARG A 331 -9.92 1.44 18.48
C ARG A 331 -10.68 0.14 18.20
N ILE A 332 -11.96 0.23 17.82
CA ILE A 332 -12.80 -0.94 17.58
C ILE A 332 -12.26 -1.72 16.36
N GLY A 333 -11.86 -1.06 15.28
CA GLY A 333 -11.35 -1.71 14.06
C GLY A 333 -10.19 -2.68 14.34
N PRO A 334 -9.08 -2.23 14.96
CA PRO A 334 -7.98 -3.10 15.33
C PRO A 334 -8.37 -4.24 16.27
N SER A 335 -9.25 -4.01 17.23
CA SER A 335 -9.73 -5.06 18.14
C SER A 335 -10.47 -6.18 17.37
N ILE A 336 -11.28 -5.80 16.37
CA ILE A 336 -12.02 -6.77 15.56
C ILE A 336 -11.07 -7.57 14.67
N TYR A 337 -10.08 -6.97 13.99
CA TYR A 337 -9.19 -7.78 13.18
C TYR A 337 -8.17 -8.58 14.00
N ILE A 338 -7.79 -8.17 15.22
CA ILE A 338 -7.06 -9.01 16.16
C ILE A 338 -7.88 -10.25 16.49
N PHE A 339 -9.18 -10.08 16.78
CA PHE A 339 -10.09 -11.21 17.03
C PHE A 339 -10.19 -12.15 15.82
N ALA A 340 -10.23 -11.61 14.59
CA ALA A 340 -10.19 -12.42 13.37
C ALA A 340 -8.88 -13.22 13.27
N LEU A 341 -7.73 -12.60 13.57
CA LEU A 341 -6.45 -13.31 13.57
C LEU A 341 -6.40 -14.43 14.61
N LEU A 342 -7.00 -14.24 15.79
CA LEU A 342 -7.15 -15.30 16.79
C LEU A 342 -7.96 -16.48 16.22
N ILE A 343 -9.00 -16.23 15.42
CA ILE A 343 -9.72 -17.29 14.72
C ILE A 343 -8.80 -17.98 13.71
N PHE A 344 -8.03 -17.23 12.90
CA PHE A 344 -7.07 -17.83 11.94
C PHE A 344 -6.01 -18.70 12.63
N THR A 345 -5.60 -18.41 13.87
CA THR A 345 -4.67 -19.29 14.61
C THR A 345 -5.28 -20.62 15.04
N THR A 346 -6.59 -20.80 14.97
CA THR A 346 -7.24 -22.10 15.27
C THR A 346 -7.35 -23.00 14.04
N PHE A 347 -6.97 -22.53 12.85
CA PHE A 347 -7.09 -23.29 11.61
C PHE A 347 -6.13 -24.49 11.58
N GLY A 348 -6.65 -25.61 11.07
CA GLY A 348 -5.91 -26.86 10.96
C GLY A 348 -6.47 -27.73 9.83
N LEU A 349 -6.08 -29.01 9.81
CA LEU A 349 -6.46 -29.96 8.75
C LEU A 349 -7.96 -30.13 8.54
N LYS A 350 -8.76 -29.87 9.57
CA LYS A 350 -10.23 -30.03 9.54
C LYS A 350 -10.95 -28.69 9.33
N THR A 351 -10.23 -27.63 8.99
CA THR A 351 -10.83 -26.30 8.76
C THR A 351 -11.78 -26.35 7.58
N GLN A 352 -13.03 -25.89 7.79
CA GLN A 352 -14.08 -25.85 6.78
C GLN A 352 -14.11 -24.49 6.07
N MET A 353 -14.61 -24.46 4.82
CA MET A 353 -14.69 -23.22 4.01
C MET A 353 -15.43 -22.08 4.70
N TRP A 354 -16.56 -22.38 5.37
CA TRP A 354 -17.34 -21.36 6.06
C TRP A 354 -16.57 -20.65 7.18
N GLN A 355 -15.66 -21.36 7.88
CA GLN A 355 -14.82 -20.76 8.92
C GLN A 355 -13.86 -19.71 8.32
N VAL A 356 -13.28 -20.01 7.15
CA VAL A 356 -12.44 -19.09 6.40
C VAL A 356 -13.23 -17.84 5.98
N VAL A 357 -14.43 -18.03 5.44
CA VAL A 357 -15.33 -16.94 5.03
C VAL A 357 -15.69 -16.05 6.20
N VAL A 358 -16.11 -16.62 7.34
CA VAL A 358 -16.48 -15.86 8.54
C VAL A 358 -15.30 -15.07 9.09
N ALA A 359 -14.13 -15.70 9.24
CA ALA A 359 -12.92 -15.02 9.71
C ALA A 359 -12.50 -13.89 8.77
N SER A 360 -12.59 -14.12 7.45
CA SER A 360 -12.30 -13.11 6.42
C SER A 360 -13.26 -11.92 6.50
N ILE A 361 -14.57 -12.16 6.69
CA ILE A 361 -15.56 -11.08 6.87
C ILE A 361 -15.24 -10.25 8.11
N ILE A 362 -14.99 -10.91 9.24
CA ILE A 362 -14.67 -10.23 10.51
C ILE A 362 -13.42 -9.35 10.33
N MET A 363 -12.37 -9.89 9.71
CA MET A 363 -11.15 -9.15 9.45
C MET A 363 -11.39 -7.95 8.51
N GLY A 364 -12.22 -8.12 7.47
CA GLY A 364 -12.60 -7.05 6.55
C GLY A 364 -13.39 -5.94 7.22
N ILE A 365 -14.33 -6.26 8.10
CA ILE A 365 -15.08 -5.29 8.91
C ILE A 365 -14.10 -4.47 9.76
N GLY A 366 -13.21 -5.15 10.51
CA GLY A 366 -12.20 -4.47 11.34
C GLY A 366 -11.33 -3.52 10.54
N ASN A 367 -10.89 -3.93 9.34
CA ASN A 367 -10.10 -3.09 8.44
C ASN A 367 -10.89 -1.86 7.94
N GLY A 368 -12.12 -2.03 7.49
CA GLY A 368 -12.99 -0.94 7.03
C GLY A 368 -13.26 0.10 8.12
N LEU A 369 -13.47 -0.36 9.36
CA LEU A 369 -13.68 0.51 10.53
C LEU A 369 -12.41 1.30 10.91
N PHE A 370 -11.22 0.80 10.62
CA PHE A 370 -9.96 1.45 10.98
C PHE A 370 -9.44 2.40 9.89
N GLN A 371 -9.37 1.94 8.64
CA GLN A 371 -8.63 2.62 7.57
C GLN A 371 -9.15 4.03 7.27
N SER A 372 -10.45 4.16 7.01
CA SER A 372 -11.04 5.43 6.61
C SER A 372 -11.00 6.49 7.74
N PRO A 373 -11.39 6.18 9.00
CA PRO A 373 -11.29 7.11 10.10
C PRO A 373 -9.85 7.50 10.46
N SER A 374 -8.91 6.55 10.40
CA SER A 374 -7.49 6.82 10.70
C SER A 374 -6.88 7.77 9.68
N ASN A 375 -7.15 7.55 8.39
CA ASN A 375 -6.69 8.43 7.32
C ASN A 375 -7.23 9.86 7.48
N ASN A 376 -8.53 9.99 7.78
CA ASN A 376 -9.15 11.29 8.02
C ASN A 376 -8.49 12.01 9.20
N ALA A 377 -8.30 11.33 10.32
CA ALA A 377 -7.71 11.90 11.52
C ALA A 377 -6.26 12.36 11.32
N ILE A 378 -5.43 11.58 10.61
CA ILE A 378 -4.04 11.93 10.30
C ILE A 378 -4.00 13.20 9.43
N ILE A 379 -4.80 13.24 8.36
CA ILE A 379 -4.81 14.36 7.42
C ILE A 379 -5.38 15.64 8.07
N THR A 380 -6.40 15.52 8.94
CA THR A 380 -6.98 16.69 9.62
C THR A 380 -6.16 17.18 10.80
N SER A 381 -5.18 16.41 11.28
CA SER A 381 -4.32 16.81 12.40
C SER A 381 -3.25 17.84 12.03
N VAL A 382 -3.02 18.10 10.74
CA VAL A 382 -2.00 19.01 10.24
C VAL A 382 -2.62 20.26 9.61
N LYS A 383 -1.79 21.32 9.45
CA LYS A 383 -2.23 22.57 8.82
C LYS A 383 -2.53 22.38 7.34
N THR A 384 -3.42 23.19 6.81
CA THR A 384 -3.89 23.12 5.41
C THR A 384 -2.76 23.25 4.37
N ASN A 385 -1.68 23.94 4.70
CA ASN A 385 -0.51 24.10 3.83
C ASN A 385 0.45 22.88 3.86
N GLU A 386 0.23 21.91 4.73
CA GLU A 386 1.05 20.69 4.91
C GLU A 386 0.30 19.42 4.48
N LEU A 387 -0.91 19.54 3.93
CA LEU A 387 -1.75 18.37 3.57
C LEU A 387 -1.11 17.47 2.52
N GLY A 388 -0.38 18.03 1.56
CA GLY A 388 0.33 17.24 0.54
C GLY A 388 1.44 16.38 1.16
N VAL A 389 2.27 16.98 2.02
CA VAL A 389 3.34 16.26 2.74
C VAL A 389 2.73 15.21 3.67
N ALA A 390 1.65 15.54 4.38
CA ALA A 390 0.97 14.60 5.27
C ALA A 390 0.39 13.39 4.52
N SER A 391 -0.23 13.61 3.36
CA SER A 391 -0.70 12.54 2.47
C SER A 391 0.45 11.67 1.95
N GLY A 392 1.57 12.28 1.61
CA GLY A 392 2.79 11.58 1.19
C GLY A 392 3.34 10.67 2.30
N ILE A 393 3.45 11.18 3.53
CA ILE A 393 3.91 10.40 4.70
C ILE A 393 2.92 9.28 5.05
N LEU A 394 1.61 9.53 4.96
CA LEU A 394 0.59 8.50 5.15
C LEU A 394 0.73 7.38 4.12
N SER A 395 0.94 7.72 2.85
CA SER A 395 1.16 6.74 1.78
C SER A 395 2.47 5.99 1.96
N LEU A 396 3.53 6.68 2.40
CA LEU A 396 4.81 6.08 2.79
C LEU A 396 4.61 5.07 3.93
N SER A 397 3.88 5.42 4.98
CA SER A 397 3.60 4.53 6.13
C SER A 397 2.87 3.26 5.69
N ARG A 398 1.90 3.36 4.77
CA ARG A 398 1.21 2.20 4.19
C ARG A 398 2.18 1.30 3.43
N ASN A 399 2.99 1.86 2.54
CA ASN A 399 3.92 1.08 1.74
C ASN A 399 5.03 0.45 2.57
N LEU A 400 5.55 1.16 3.59
CA LEU A 400 6.47 0.58 4.56
C LEU A 400 5.81 -0.59 5.29
N GLY A 401 4.55 -0.43 5.73
CA GLY A 401 3.78 -1.51 6.35
C GLY A 401 3.64 -2.73 5.45
N ASN A 402 3.37 -2.54 4.16
CA ASN A 402 3.29 -3.62 3.17
C ASN A 402 4.63 -4.36 3.05
N ILE A 403 5.72 -3.62 2.78
CA ILE A 403 7.04 -4.22 2.56
C ILE A 403 7.55 -4.93 3.81
N LEU A 404 7.44 -4.29 4.98
CA LEU A 404 7.80 -4.88 6.27
C LEU A 404 6.94 -6.11 6.59
N GLY A 405 5.63 -6.01 6.36
CA GLY A 405 4.69 -7.11 6.55
C GLY A 405 5.07 -8.33 5.72
N VAL A 406 5.32 -8.14 4.43
CA VAL A 406 5.76 -9.22 3.52
C VAL A 406 7.09 -9.82 3.96
N ALA A 407 8.12 -8.98 4.14
CA ALA A 407 9.47 -9.43 4.45
C ALA A 407 9.54 -10.17 5.79
N ILE A 408 8.94 -9.61 6.85
CA ILE A 408 8.95 -10.23 8.18
C ILE A 408 8.15 -11.53 8.18
N THR A 409 6.97 -11.52 7.55
CA THR A 409 6.11 -12.72 7.50
C THR A 409 6.80 -13.89 6.82
N ILE A 410 7.37 -13.67 5.61
CA ILE A 410 8.04 -14.75 4.85
C ILE A 410 9.27 -15.24 5.60
N THR A 411 10.10 -14.33 6.09
CA THR A 411 11.32 -14.68 6.84
C THR A 411 11.00 -15.53 8.07
N LEU A 412 10.01 -15.11 8.86
CA LEU A 412 9.63 -15.84 10.07
C LEU A 412 8.96 -17.18 9.74
N PHE A 413 8.06 -17.20 8.75
CA PHE A 413 7.42 -18.42 8.32
C PHE A 413 8.43 -19.49 7.87
N GLU A 414 9.39 -19.12 7.01
CA GLU A 414 10.44 -20.06 6.56
C GLU A 414 11.36 -20.48 7.70
N SER A 415 11.75 -19.55 8.58
CA SER A 415 12.57 -19.85 9.74
C SER A 415 11.88 -20.83 10.69
N PHE A 416 10.62 -20.62 11.02
CA PHE A 416 9.84 -21.51 11.87
C PHE A 416 9.56 -22.86 11.17
N ARG A 417 9.25 -22.86 9.87
CA ARG A 417 9.08 -24.09 9.11
C ARG A 417 10.32 -24.96 9.16
N ASN A 418 11.50 -24.37 8.94
CA ASN A 418 12.76 -25.08 9.01
C ASN A 418 13.05 -25.60 10.43
N HIS A 419 12.74 -24.80 11.46
CA HIS A 419 12.91 -25.21 12.86
C HIS A 419 12.03 -26.41 13.24
N PHE A 420 10.81 -26.45 12.76
CA PHE A 420 9.85 -27.52 13.06
C PHE A 420 9.93 -28.72 12.09
N MET A 421 10.82 -28.71 11.11
CA MET A 421 10.91 -29.74 10.05
C MET A 421 11.10 -31.16 10.60
N ALA A 422 11.73 -31.31 11.76
CA ALA A 422 11.91 -32.60 12.45
C ALA A 422 10.56 -33.28 12.82
N ASN A 423 9.46 -32.51 12.93
CA ASN A 423 8.13 -33.02 13.27
C ASN A 423 7.31 -33.48 12.05
N GLY A 424 7.93 -33.52 10.87
CA GLY A 424 7.27 -33.84 9.60
C GLY A 424 6.76 -32.58 8.88
N GLU A 425 6.77 -32.62 7.55
CA GLU A 425 6.55 -31.43 6.69
C GLU A 425 5.21 -30.73 6.95
N GLN A 426 4.12 -31.49 7.08
CA GLN A 426 2.77 -30.94 7.27
C GLN A 426 2.61 -30.29 8.65
N THR A 427 3.16 -30.94 9.69
CA THR A 427 3.17 -30.42 11.06
C THR A 427 4.04 -29.17 11.17
N ALA A 428 5.22 -29.18 10.55
CA ALA A 428 6.12 -28.03 10.48
C ALA A 428 5.43 -26.83 9.82
N PHE A 429 4.72 -27.05 8.73
CA PHE A 429 3.96 -25.98 8.06
C PHE A 429 2.88 -25.39 8.99
N LEU A 430 2.07 -26.21 9.64
CA LEU A 430 1.01 -25.74 10.54
C LEU A 430 1.58 -24.99 11.75
N GLN A 431 2.64 -25.51 12.38
CA GLN A 431 3.30 -24.81 13.47
C GLN A 431 3.90 -23.47 13.04
N ALA A 432 4.54 -23.42 11.88
CA ALA A 432 5.05 -22.17 11.31
C ALA A 432 3.92 -21.19 11.00
N TYR A 433 2.81 -21.66 10.44
CA TYR A 433 1.62 -20.85 10.16
C TYR A 433 1.07 -20.21 11.45
N HIS A 434 0.82 -21.03 12.49
CA HIS A 434 0.27 -20.53 13.76
C HIS A 434 1.22 -19.54 14.44
N THR A 435 2.53 -19.86 14.51
CA THR A 435 3.52 -18.99 15.15
C THR A 435 3.65 -17.65 14.41
N THR A 436 3.64 -17.69 13.07
CA THR A 436 3.73 -16.46 12.28
C THR A 436 2.44 -15.64 12.36
N MET A 437 1.27 -16.28 12.47
CA MET A 437 -0.01 -15.58 12.73
C MET A 437 0.01 -14.84 14.08
N CYS A 438 0.64 -15.43 15.12
CA CYS A 438 0.83 -14.73 16.41
C CYS A 438 1.65 -13.45 16.26
N VAL A 439 2.63 -13.40 15.35
CA VAL A 439 3.35 -12.15 15.03
C VAL A 439 2.42 -11.14 14.37
N GLY A 440 1.52 -11.56 13.50
CA GLY A 440 0.46 -10.71 12.95
C GLY A 440 -0.44 -10.10 14.03
N ILE A 441 -0.78 -10.88 15.07
CA ILE A 441 -1.52 -10.40 16.24
C ILE A 441 -0.71 -9.34 17.00
N LEU A 442 0.60 -9.54 17.18
CA LEU A 442 1.48 -8.56 17.81
C LEU A 442 1.47 -7.22 17.07
N PHE A 443 1.53 -7.23 15.73
CA PHE A 443 1.39 -6.01 14.92
C PHE A 443 0.02 -5.35 15.12
N GLY A 444 -1.05 -6.15 15.23
CA GLY A 444 -2.39 -5.67 15.55
C GLY A 444 -2.47 -4.98 16.92
N ILE A 445 -1.83 -5.55 17.92
CA ILE A 445 -1.77 -4.98 19.29
C ILE A 445 -0.98 -3.66 19.28
N ILE A 446 0.13 -3.59 18.55
CA ILE A 446 0.90 -2.34 18.39
C ILE A 446 0.03 -1.27 17.71
N CYS A 447 -0.71 -1.66 16.66
CA CYS A 447 -1.66 -0.77 15.98
C CYS A 447 -2.71 -0.21 16.95
N LEU A 448 -3.35 -1.07 17.73
CA LEU A 448 -4.35 -0.68 18.73
C LEU A 448 -3.76 0.26 19.79
N SER A 449 -2.59 -0.07 20.31
CA SER A 449 -1.89 0.75 21.31
C SER A 449 -1.56 2.15 20.76
N CYS A 450 -1.03 2.21 19.53
CA CYS A 450 -0.75 3.48 18.87
C CYS A 450 -2.03 4.28 18.59
N ALA A 451 -3.11 3.64 18.19
CA ALA A 451 -4.41 4.29 17.95
C ALA A 451 -4.99 4.86 19.28
N ILE A 452 -4.82 4.15 20.40
CA ILE A 452 -5.24 4.64 21.71
C ILE A 452 -4.44 5.90 22.10
N ILE A 453 -3.12 5.89 21.91
CA ILE A 453 -2.24 7.04 22.23
C ILE A 453 -2.55 8.23 21.30
N ALA A 454 -2.70 7.97 19.98
CA ALA A 454 -2.96 8.99 18.98
C ALA A 454 -4.20 9.85 19.31
N TYR A 455 -5.27 9.18 19.76
CA TYR A 455 -6.58 9.82 19.88
C TYR A 455 -7.08 9.92 21.32
N LYS A 456 -6.17 9.85 22.33
CA LYS A 456 -6.52 9.95 23.74
C LYS A 456 -7.13 11.32 24.08
N ASP A 457 -6.48 12.39 23.60
CA ASP A 457 -6.81 13.78 23.93
C ASP A 457 -7.47 14.52 22.76
N TYR A 458 -7.81 13.79 21.67
CA TYR A 458 -8.39 14.39 20.47
C TYR A 458 -9.85 14.75 20.73
N LYS A 459 -10.08 16.01 21.10
CA LYS A 459 -11.42 16.63 21.09
C LYS A 459 -11.71 17.06 19.64
N ASN A 460 -12.89 16.76 19.14
CA ASN A 460 -13.35 17.26 17.86
C ASN A 460 -13.35 18.81 17.92
N SER A 461 -12.43 19.45 17.22
CA SER A 461 -12.47 20.89 16.93
C SER A 461 -13.31 21.14 15.68
#